data_8edb4b6b91703693b09f4971af551676
#
_entry.id   8edb4b6b91703693b09f4971af551676
#
_cell.length_a   1.000
_cell.length_b   1.000
_cell.length_c   1.000
_cell.angle_alpha   90.00
_cell.angle_beta   90.00
_cell.angle_gamma   90.00
#
_symmetry.space_group_name_H-M   'P 1'
#
loop_
_entity.id
_entity.type
_entity.pdbx_description
1 polymer ?
#
loop_
_entity_poly.entity_id
_entity_poly.type
_entity_poly.pdbx_seq_one_letter_code
_entity_poly.pdbx_strand_id
1 'polypeptide(L)'
;MSSKNSIILCTHNEAKHIEKTIFELEKHIKDLEIVIVDDSSTDGTIEIIQRLNQNNKYKVIYRKKSRNLASAFVRGLTETSGDKIGWIDTNMGELASRFPEMIDELKSDKDLILMSRYIKGGGDDRIFIRAFCSKYFNVLCKLILRVPIKDFTSSIFIMKRKVLDEVTFLGYGHGDFFLEFLYNMHQKEFKIKEIPYIQKKDDEISNSKSAPNLIKFSWLGFLYILRIFVTLIRKKN
;
A
#
# COMPACT_ATOMS: atom_id res chain seq x y z
N MET A 1 -15.90 -22.02 6.95
CA MET A 1 -16.22 -20.79 6.19
C MET A 1 -15.08 -20.52 5.23
N SER A 2 -15.36 -20.20 3.96
CA SER A 2 -14.32 -19.80 2.99
C SER A 2 -13.65 -18.52 3.50
N SER A 3 -12.32 -18.49 3.53
CA SER A 3 -11.55 -17.33 3.99
C SER A 3 -11.52 -16.27 2.91
N LYS A 4 -12.25 -15.18 3.10
CA LYS A 4 -12.37 -14.07 2.14
C LYS A 4 -11.16 -13.13 2.16
N ASN A 5 -10.74 -12.69 0.98
CA ASN A 5 -9.62 -11.78 0.80
C ASN A 5 -10.15 -10.41 0.36
N SER A 6 -9.94 -9.36 1.16
CA SER A 6 -10.30 -7.98 0.79
C SER A 6 -9.09 -7.24 0.27
N ILE A 7 -9.16 -6.67 -0.93
CA ILE A 7 -8.11 -5.83 -1.49
C ILE A 7 -8.63 -4.40 -1.63
N ILE A 8 -7.88 -3.44 -1.08
CA ILE A 8 -8.20 -2.02 -1.13
C ILE A 8 -7.42 -1.39 -2.28
N LEU A 9 -8.13 -0.66 -3.13
CA LEU A 9 -7.58 0.18 -4.20
C LEU A 9 -7.90 1.65 -3.89
N CYS A 10 -6.88 2.46 -3.67
CA CYS A 10 -7.02 3.91 -3.53
C CYS A 10 -6.71 4.55 -4.88
N THR A 11 -7.66 5.30 -5.44
CA THR A 11 -7.55 5.87 -6.78
C THR A 11 -7.62 7.39 -6.78
N HIS A 12 -6.83 8.02 -7.63
CA HIS A 12 -6.94 9.41 -8.01
C HIS A 12 -6.30 9.62 -9.38
N ASN A 13 -7.14 9.77 -10.42
CA ASN A 13 -6.71 9.87 -11.81
C ASN A 13 -5.91 8.64 -12.28
N GLU A 14 -6.53 7.48 -12.21
CA GLU A 14 -5.95 6.17 -12.54
C GLU A 14 -6.64 5.50 -13.75
N ALA A 15 -7.26 6.26 -14.67
CA ALA A 15 -8.00 5.74 -15.82
C ALA A 15 -7.19 4.75 -16.67
N LYS A 16 -5.87 4.97 -16.80
CA LYS A 16 -4.98 4.09 -17.56
C LYS A 16 -4.75 2.71 -16.94
N HIS A 17 -4.93 2.58 -15.63
CA HIS A 17 -4.48 1.40 -14.87
C HIS A 17 -5.60 0.62 -14.19
N ILE A 18 -6.66 1.31 -13.75
CA ILE A 18 -7.67 0.74 -12.84
C ILE A 18 -8.34 -0.51 -13.41
N GLU A 19 -8.74 -0.50 -14.68
CA GLU A 19 -9.42 -1.65 -15.31
C GLU A 19 -8.51 -2.89 -15.35
N LYS A 20 -7.26 -2.71 -15.80
CA LYS A 20 -6.27 -3.78 -15.86
C LYS A 20 -5.99 -4.34 -14.46
N THR A 21 -5.87 -3.48 -13.47
CA THR A 21 -5.57 -3.91 -12.09
C THR A 21 -6.72 -4.71 -11.48
N ILE A 22 -7.96 -4.27 -11.67
CA ILE A 22 -9.13 -5.04 -11.25
C ILE A 22 -9.14 -6.42 -11.91
N PHE A 23 -8.93 -6.46 -13.24
CA PHE A 23 -8.90 -7.72 -13.98
C PHE A 23 -7.81 -8.68 -13.48
N GLU A 24 -6.59 -8.19 -13.25
CA GLU A 24 -5.49 -9.02 -12.73
C GLU A 24 -5.77 -9.52 -11.30
N LEU A 25 -6.38 -8.71 -10.44
CA LEU A 25 -6.79 -9.16 -9.11
C LEU A 25 -7.83 -10.29 -9.19
N GLU A 26 -8.86 -10.14 -10.02
CA GLU A 26 -9.90 -11.16 -10.20
C GLU A 26 -9.38 -12.46 -10.78
N LYS A 27 -8.44 -12.36 -11.71
CA LYS A 27 -7.81 -13.52 -12.35
C LYS A 27 -7.00 -14.36 -11.37
N HIS A 28 -6.35 -13.72 -10.40
CA HIS A 28 -5.37 -14.40 -9.55
C HIS A 28 -5.86 -14.70 -8.12
N ILE A 29 -6.82 -13.95 -7.59
CA ILE A 29 -7.24 -14.08 -6.20
C ILE A 29 -8.62 -14.72 -6.11
N LYS A 30 -8.72 -15.86 -5.42
CA LYS A 30 -9.99 -16.52 -5.11
C LYS A 30 -10.66 -15.84 -3.91
N ASP A 31 -11.99 -15.95 -3.82
CA ASP A 31 -12.81 -15.36 -2.74
C ASP A 31 -12.48 -13.89 -2.50
N LEU A 32 -12.36 -13.13 -3.59
CA LEU A 32 -11.92 -11.74 -3.61
C LEU A 32 -13.06 -10.77 -3.34
N GLU A 33 -12.81 -9.81 -2.46
CA GLU A 33 -13.57 -8.58 -2.29
C GLU A 33 -12.69 -7.39 -2.68
N ILE A 34 -13.14 -6.58 -3.62
CA ILE A 34 -12.45 -5.33 -3.98
C ILE A 34 -13.20 -4.16 -3.35
N VAL A 35 -12.45 -3.31 -2.63
CA VAL A 35 -12.92 -2.04 -2.09
C VAL A 35 -12.15 -0.91 -2.77
N ILE A 36 -12.86 -0.09 -3.53
CA ILE A 36 -12.28 1.02 -4.30
C ILE A 36 -12.63 2.33 -3.58
N VAL A 37 -11.62 3.16 -3.33
CA VAL A 37 -11.80 4.50 -2.75
C VAL A 37 -11.25 5.52 -3.73
N ASP A 38 -12.14 6.29 -4.35
CA ASP A 38 -11.77 7.31 -5.33
C ASP A 38 -11.76 8.72 -4.71
N ASP A 39 -10.64 9.41 -4.88
CA ASP A 39 -10.41 10.75 -4.36
C ASP A 39 -10.67 11.83 -5.42
N SER A 40 -11.90 11.90 -5.93
CA SER A 40 -12.36 12.91 -6.90
C SER A 40 -11.52 12.88 -8.20
N SER A 41 -11.43 11.73 -8.84
CA SER A 41 -10.81 11.61 -10.17
C SER A 41 -11.57 12.41 -11.23
N THR A 42 -10.84 12.93 -12.22
CA THR A 42 -11.37 13.77 -13.32
C THR A 42 -10.89 13.33 -14.70
N ASP A 43 -10.22 12.17 -14.80
CA ASP A 43 -9.59 11.67 -16.01
C ASP A 43 -10.33 10.50 -16.69
N GLY A 44 -11.57 10.20 -16.26
CA GLY A 44 -12.33 9.04 -16.73
C GLY A 44 -12.24 7.82 -15.79
N THR A 45 -11.50 7.89 -14.68
CA THR A 45 -11.41 6.80 -13.69
C THR A 45 -12.78 6.41 -13.15
N ILE A 46 -13.61 7.41 -12.80
CA ILE A 46 -14.95 7.19 -12.20
C ILE A 46 -15.85 6.46 -13.19
N GLU A 47 -15.86 6.88 -14.44
CA GLU A 47 -16.66 6.28 -15.52
C GLU A 47 -16.27 4.82 -15.75
N ILE A 48 -14.97 4.50 -15.72
CA ILE A 48 -14.46 3.14 -15.83
C ILE A 48 -14.95 2.30 -14.64
N ILE A 49 -14.80 2.81 -13.40
CA ILE A 49 -15.24 2.11 -12.20
C ILE A 49 -16.76 1.85 -12.26
N GLN A 50 -17.57 2.84 -12.65
CA GLN A 50 -19.03 2.70 -12.78
C GLN A 50 -19.40 1.63 -13.81
N ARG A 51 -18.75 1.63 -14.97
CA ARG A 51 -18.94 0.62 -16.02
C ARG A 51 -18.64 -0.79 -15.52
N LEU A 52 -17.53 -0.97 -14.82
CA LEU A 52 -17.13 -2.27 -14.27
C LEU A 52 -18.00 -2.72 -13.10
N ASN A 53 -18.63 -1.79 -12.39
CA ASN A 53 -19.46 -2.07 -11.20
C ASN A 53 -20.97 -2.07 -11.45
N GLN A 54 -21.42 -2.24 -12.68
CA GLN A 54 -22.87 -2.24 -13.02
C GLN A 54 -23.70 -3.20 -12.19
N ASN A 55 -23.13 -4.34 -11.76
CA ASN A 55 -23.80 -5.36 -10.93
C ASN A 55 -23.47 -5.25 -9.43
N ASN A 56 -22.99 -4.10 -8.96
CA ASN A 56 -22.55 -3.88 -7.57
C ASN A 56 -21.54 -4.94 -7.06
N LYS A 57 -20.66 -5.36 -7.96
CA LYS A 57 -19.64 -6.37 -7.69
C LYS A 57 -18.58 -5.90 -6.71
N TYR A 58 -18.27 -4.61 -6.75
CA TYR A 58 -17.26 -3.97 -5.91
C TYR A 58 -17.89 -2.99 -4.92
N LYS A 59 -17.26 -2.81 -3.78
CA LYS A 59 -17.58 -1.71 -2.86
C LYS A 59 -16.86 -0.46 -3.32
N VAL A 60 -17.59 0.58 -3.69
CA VAL A 60 -17.02 1.82 -4.23
C VAL A 60 -17.40 3.01 -3.36
N ILE A 61 -16.40 3.82 -3.02
CA ILE A 61 -16.53 5.01 -2.19
C ILE A 61 -15.95 6.21 -2.97
N TYR A 62 -16.79 7.18 -3.27
CA TYR A 62 -16.37 8.44 -3.89
C TYR A 62 -16.22 9.53 -2.83
N ARG A 63 -15.01 10.08 -2.67
CA ARG A 63 -14.71 11.14 -1.71
C ARG A 63 -14.59 12.50 -2.39
N LYS A 64 -15.43 13.48 -2.00
CA LYS A 64 -15.51 14.78 -2.69
C LYS A 64 -14.46 15.81 -2.28
N LYS A 65 -13.91 15.77 -1.07
CA LYS A 65 -13.08 16.85 -0.51
C LYS A 65 -11.72 16.42 0.01
N SER A 66 -11.46 15.16 0.16
CA SER A 66 -10.23 14.66 0.78
C SER A 66 -9.31 14.06 -0.30
N ARG A 67 -8.05 14.49 -0.31
CA ARG A 67 -7.01 13.94 -1.20
C ARG A 67 -5.82 13.51 -0.35
N ASN A 68 -5.99 12.42 0.37
CA ASN A 68 -4.93 11.91 1.23
C ASN A 68 -4.95 10.38 1.21
N LEU A 69 -3.86 9.78 0.78
CA LEU A 69 -3.74 8.33 0.58
C LEU A 69 -4.02 7.54 1.87
N ALA A 70 -3.46 7.98 3.01
CA ALA A 70 -3.68 7.32 4.29
C ALA A 70 -5.16 7.30 4.68
N SER A 71 -5.84 8.44 4.55
CA SER A 71 -7.26 8.53 4.87
C SER A 71 -8.16 7.79 3.86
N ALA A 72 -7.74 7.67 2.59
CA ALA A 72 -8.41 6.85 1.59
C ALA A 72 -8.31 5.37 1.98
N PHE A 73 -7.11 4.92 2.31
CA PHE A 73 -6.88 3.54 2.74
C PHE A 73 -7.70 3.21 4.01
N VAL A 74 -7.63 4.05 5.05
CA VAL A 74 -8.42 3.84 6.29
C VAL A 74 -9.93 3.83 6.01
N ARG A 75 -10.42 4.70 5.10
CA ARG A 75 -11.83 4.67 4.71
C ARG A 75 -12.20 3.37 3.97
N GLY A 76 -11.32 2.89 3.11
CA GLY A 76 -11.50 1.58 2.45
C GLY A 76 -11.49 0.44 3.45
N LEU A 77 -10.59 0.48 4.43
CA LEU A 77 -10.46 -0.52 5.47
C LEU A 77 -11.76 -0.74 6.26
N THR A 78 -12.51 0.33 6.55
CA THR A 78 -13.79 0.23 7.28
C THR A 78 -14.87 -0.51 6.49
N GLU A 79 -14.73 -0.66 5.18
CA GLU A 79 -15.68 -1.36 4.31
C GLU A 79 -15.26 -2.82 4.03
N THR A 80 -14.05 -3.21 4.40
CA THR A 80 -13.59 -4.58 4.17
C THR A 80 -14.28 -5.58 5.09
N SER A 81 -14.60 -6.78 4.58
CA SER A 81 -15.22 -7.86 5.36
C SER A 81 -14.40 -9.16 5.39
N GLY A 82 -13.32 -9.25 4.64
CA GLY A 82 -12.49 -10.45 4.55
C GLY A 82 -11.60 -10.68 5.78
N ASP A 83 -11.21 -11.94 6.00
CA ASP A 83 -10.29 -12.35 7.06
C ASP A 83 -8.84 -11.91 6.79
N LYS A 84 -8.55 -11.64 5.52
CA LYS A 84 -7.28 -11.09 5.06
C LYS A 84 -7.53 -9.77 4.34
N ILE A 85 -6.66 -8.81 4.58
CA ILE A 85 -6.77 -7.46 4.03
C ILE A 85 -5.47 -7.13 3.33
N GLY A 86 -5.56 -6.78 2.05
CA GLY A 86 -4.41 -6.38 1.24
C GLY A 86 -4.57 -5.00 0.64
N TRP A 87 -3.47 -4.46 0.18
CA TRP A 87 -3.38 -3.24 -0.60
C TRP A 87 -2.38 -3.40 -1.73
N ILE A 88 -2.69 -2.80 -2.85
CA ILE A 88 -1.82 -2.66 -4.01
C ILE A 88 -2.10 -1.31 -4.67
N ASP A 89 -1.05 -0.62 -5.11
CA ASP A 89 -1.20 0.59 -5.92
C ASP A 89 -1.78 0.24 -7.29
N THR A 90 -2.67 1.09 -7.78
CA THR A 90 -3.44 0.85 -9.00
C THR A 90 -2.55 0.68 -10.24
N ASN A 91 -1.38 1.30 -10.29
CA ASN A 91 -0.43 1.18 -11.39
C ASN A 91 0.49 -0.06 -11.30
N MET A 92 0.27 -0.93 -10.32
CA MET A 92 1.08 -2.15 -10.08
C MET A 92 0.28 -3.44 -10.29
N GLY A 93 -0.80 -3.40 -11.04
CA GLY A 93 -1.72 -4.51 -11.25
C GLY A 93 -1.07 -5.82 -11.68
N GLU A 94 0.06 -5.80 -12.41
CA GLU A 94 0.78 -7.02 -12.79
C GLU A 94 1.31 -7.82 -11.61
N LEU A 95 1.53 -7.17 -10.45
CA LEU A 95 1.96 -7.83 -9.23
C LEU A 95 0.80 -8.54 -8.48
N ALA A 96 -0.44 -8.40 -8.96
CA ALA A 96 -1.58 -9.16 -8.45
C ALA A 96 -1.35 -10.68 -8.54
N SER A 97 -0.58 -11.13 -9.53
CA SER A 97 -0.16 -12.54 -9.70
C SER A 97 0.63 -13.10 -8.52
N ARG A 98 1.19 -12.24 -7.64
CA ARG A 98 1.96 -12.65 -6.46
C ARG A 98 1.07 -12.84 -5.22
N PHE A 99 -0.17 -12.36 -5.21
CA PHE A 99 -1.07 -12.49 -4.05
C PHE A 99 -1.37 -13.94 -3.65
N PRO A 100 -1.55 -14.91 -4.57
CA PRO A 100 -1.71 -16.32 -4.16
C PRO A 100 -0.56 -16.82 -3.27
N GLU A 101 0.69 -16.56 -3.63
CA GLU A 101 1.88 -16.87 -2.82
C GLU A 101 1.81 -16.17 -1.46
N MET A 102 1.48 -14.87 -1.44
CA MET A 102 1.37 -14.10 -0.20
C MET A 102 0.26 -14.63 0.72
N ILE A 103 -0.88 -15.01 0.15
CA ILE A 103 -2.01 -15.60 0.89
C ILE A 103 -1.63 -16.95 1.48
N ASP A 104 -0.88 -17.77 0.75
CA ASP A 104 -0.42 -19.06 1.24
C ASP A 104 0.60 -18.90 2.37
N GLU A 105 1.50 -17.93 2.28
CA GLU A 105 2.43 -17.60 3.36
C GLU A 105 1.72 -17.13 4.64
N LEU A 106 0.56 -16.46 4.55
CA LEU A 106 -0.25 -16.10 5.71
C LEU A 106 -0.91 -17.30 6.42
N LYS A 107 -1.02 -18.46 5.74
CA LYS A 107 -1.52 -19.70 6.37
C LYS A 107 -0.54 -20.24 7.42
N SER A 108 0.73 -19.86 7.30
CA SER A 108 1.76 -20.16 8.30
C SER A 108 1.63 -19.27 9.54
N ASP A 109 2.69 -19.13 10.28
CA ASP A 109 2.78 -18.32 11.49
C ASP A 109 2.93 -16.79 11.23
N LYS A 110 2.83 -16.33 9.97
CA LYS A 110 2.99 -14.92 9.60
C LYS A 110 1.67 -14.16 9.75
N ASP A 111 1.75 -12.88 10.11
CA ASP A 111 0.61 -12.00 10.30
C ASP A 111 0.48 -10.95 9.18
N LEU A 112 1.61 -10.59 8.53
CA LEU A 112 1.68 -9.72 7.37
C LEU A 112 2.77 -10.20 6.41
N ILE A 113 2.44 -10.21 5.12
CA ILE A 113 3.38 -10.40 4.03
C ILE A 113 3.52 -9.08 3.26
N LEU A 114 4.73 -8.59 3.15
CA LEU A 114 5.07 -7.32 2.52
C LEU A 114 5.95 -7.60 1.30
N MET A 115 5.62 -7.02 0.15
CA MET A 115 6.54 -6.98 -0.97
C MET A 115 7.65 -5.96 -0.71
N SER A 116 8.90 -6.32 -1.01
CA SER A 116 10.08 -5.52 -0.68
C SER A 116 11.05 -5.42 -1.86
N ARG A 117 11.48 -4.19 -2.12
CA ARG A 117 12.51 -3.88 -3.14
C ARG A 117 13.93 -4.14 -2.62
N TYR A 118 14.12 -4.16 -1.31
CA TYR A 118 15.45 -4.06 -0.68
C TYR A 118 15.90 -5.34 0.01
N ILE A 119 15.27 -6.47 -0.31
CA ILE A 119 15.76 -7.81 0.06
C ILE A 119 16.41 -8.50 -1.14
N LYS A 120 17.10 -9.65 -0.92
CA LYS A 120 17.70 -10.41 -2.00
C LYS A 120 16.66 -10.84 -3.03
N GLY A 121 16.89 -10.53 -4.30
CA GLY A 121 15.95 -10.76 -5.40
C GLY A 121 14.96 -9.61 -5.65
N GLY A 122 14.94 -8.56 -4.82
CA GLY A 122 14.21 -7.32 -5.07
C GLY A 122 15.05 -6.29 -5.83
N GLY A 123 14.38 -5.27 -6.36
CA GLY A 123 15.02 -4.19 -7.11
C GLY A 123 14.15 -2.95 -7.24
N ASP A 124 14.78 -1.83 -7.62
CA ASP A 124 14.12 -0.56 -7.85
C ASP A 124 14.68 0.08 -9.13
N ASP A 125 13.98 -0.12 -10.25
CA ASP A 125 14.38 0.34 -11.59
C ASP A 125 13.88 1.76 -11.89
N ARG A 126 13.31 2.46 -10.92
CA ARG A 126 12.89 3.87 -11.06
C ARG A 126 14.11 4.75 -11.33
N ILE A 127 13.86 6.02 -11.64
CA ILE A 127 14.93 7.02 -11.84
C ILE A 127 15.88 6.99 -10.64
N PHE A 128 17.20 6.96 -10.93
CA PHE A 128 18.28 6.77 -9.94
C PHE A 128 18.09 7.59 -8.65
N ILE A 129 17.78 8.89 -8.77
CA ILE A 129 17.60 9.76 -7.59
C ILE A 129 16.45 9.29 -6.67
N ARG A 130 15.35 8.78 -7.24
CA ARG A 130 14.22 8.27 -6.46
C ARG A 130 14.55 6.94 -5.79
N ALA A 131 15.16 6.02 -6.54
CA ALA A 131 15.59 4.73 -6.01
C ALA A 131 16.61 4.91 -4.88
N PHE A 132 17.60 5.79 -5.10
CA PHE A 132 18.61 6.15 -4.12
C PHE A 132 17.99 6.73 -2.83
N CYS A 133 17.20 7.81 -2.94
CA CYS A 133 16.57 8.44 -1.78
C CYS A 133 15.65 7.46 -1.03
N SER A 134 14.87 6.68 -1.75
CA SER A 134 14.00 5.66 -1.15
C SER A 134 14.79 4.59 -0.40
N LYS A 135 15.89 4.08 -0.98
CA LYS A 135 16.77 3.10 -0.34
C LYS A 135 17.39 3.66 0.94
N TYR A 136 17.97 4.85 0.88
CA TYR A 136 18.60 5.48 2.04
C TYR A 136 17.60 5.80 3.14
N PHE A 137 16.40 6.28 2.78
CA PHE A 137 15.32 6.47 3.74
C PHE A 137 14.97 5.17 4.47
N ASN A 138 14.84 4.07 3.76
CA ASN A 138 14.54 2.76 4.36
C ASN A 138 15.68 2.24 5.25
N VAL A 139 16.94 2.48 4.88
CA VAL A 139 18.10 2.19 5.74
C VAL A 139 18.02 3.02 7.03
N LEU A 140 17.71 4.31 6.92
CA LEU A 140 17.56 5.20 8.07
C LEU A 140 16.42 4.74 9.00
N CYS A 141 15.25 4.38 8.44
CA CYS A 141 14.14 3.81 9.20
C CYS A 141 14.59 2.59 9.99
N LYS A 142 15.24 1.64 9.32
CA LYS A 142 15.72 0.42 9.97
C LYS A 142 16.68 0.70 11.13
N LEU A 143 17.62 1.63 10.94
CA LEU A 143 18.62 1.97 11.96
C LEU A 143 18.00 2.68 13.17
N ILE A 144 17.13 3.67 12.93
CA ILE A 144 16.54 4.49 13.99
C ILE A 144 15.45 3.70 14.74
N LEU A 145 14.56 3.02 14.02
CA LEU A 145 13.46 2.28 14.61
C LEU A 145 13.88 0.92 15.17
N ARG A 146 15.07 0.41 14.76
CA ARG A 146 15.59 -0.91 15.16
C ARG A 146 14.63 -2.07 14.85
N VAL A 147 13.98 -2.00 13.70
CA VAL A 147 13.04 -3.02 13.21
C VAL A 147 13.69 -3.80 12.07
N PRO A 148 13.56 -5.13 11.99
CA PRO A 148 14.21 -5.95 10.97
C PRO A 148 13.55 -5.89 9.58
N ILE A 149 12.78 -4.84 9.29
CA ILE A 149 12.14 -4.57 8.00
C ILE A 149 13.10 -3.77 7.12
N LYS A 150 13.08 -4.03 5.81
CA LYS A 150 13.94 -3.36 4.83
C LYS A 150 13.19 -2.40 3.92
N ASP A 151 11.88 -2.55 3.74
CA ASP A 151 11.06 -1.68 2.91
C ASP A 151 9.81 -1.16 3.64
N PHE A 152 9.93 -0.02 4.30
CA PHE A 152 8.85 0.67 5.00
C PHE A 152 7.92 1.47 4.08
N THR A 153 8.29 1.58 2.81
CA THR A 153 7.59 2.41 1.82
C THR A 153 6.99 1.61 0.68
N SER A 154 6.90 0.30 0.84
CA SER A 154 6.17 -0.55 -0.10
C SER A 154 4.66 -0.36 0.06
N SER A 155 3.97 -0.34 -1.07
CA SER A 155 2.51 -0.20 -1.15
C SER A 155 1.81 -1.52 -1.49
N ILE A 156 2.49 -2.66 -1.34
CA ILE A 156 1.92 -3.97 -1.66
C ILE A 156 2.09 -4.89 -0.48
N PHE A 157 0.99 -5.22 0.16
CA PHE A 157 0.97 -6.15 1.28
C PHE A 157 -0.37 -6.88 1.38
N ILE A 158 -0.36 -7.96 2.15
CA ILE A 158 -1.56 -8.61 2.67
C ILE A 158 -1.33 -9.03 4.11
N MET A 159 -2.34 -8.88 4.97
CA MET A 159 -2.27 -9.18 6.40
C MET A 159 -3.51 -9.92 6.89
N LYS A 160 -3.40 -10.58 8.02
CA LYS A 160 -4.54 -11.12 8.76
C LYS A 160 -5.33 -9.98 9.42
N ARG A 161 -6.66 -10.02 9.37
CA ARG A 161 -7.54 -9.00 9.99
C ARG A 161 -7.29 -8.83 11.49
N LYS A 162 -6.99 -9.91 12.20
CA LYS A 162 -6.71 -9.89 13.66
C LYS A 162 -5.62 -8.88 14.07
N VAL A 163 -4.73 -8.47 13.15
CA VAL A 163 -3.73 -7.43 13.42
C VAL A 163 -4.39 -6.11 13.82
N LEU A 164 -5.58 -5.82 13.27
CA LEU A 164 -6.32 -4.58 13.55
C LEU A 164 -6.93 -4.54 14.95
N ASP A 165 -6.99 -5.66 15.65
CA ASP A 165 -7.47 -5.72 17.04
C ASP A 165 -6.49 -5.00 18.00
N GLU A 166 -5.20 -4.94 17.61
CA GLU A 166 -4.14 -4.36 18.45
C GLU A 166 -3.38 -3.20 17.77
N VAL A 167 -3.38 -3.13 16.44
CA VAL A 167 -2.63 -2.13 15.68
C VAL A 167 -3.54 -1.41 14.70
N THR A 168 -3.60 -0.10 14.79
CA THR A 168 -4.43 0.72 13.91
C THR A 168 -3.60 1.50 12.89
N PHE A 169 -4.20 1.75 11.73
CA PHE A 169 -3.65 2.68 10.75
C PHE A 169 -4.02 4.12 11.09
N LEU A 170 -3.08 5.02 10.90
CA LEU A 170 -3.35 6.43 11.02
C LEU A 170 -3.86 6.99 9.69
N GLY A 171 -4.99 7.69 9.74
CA GLY A 171 -5.65 8.25 8.56
C GLY A 171 -5.01 9.55 8.03
N TYR A 172 -3.73 9.81 8.26
CA TYR A 172 -3.03 11.00 7.77
C TYR A 172 -1.61 10.67 7.31
N GLY A 173 -1.13 11.43 6.34
CA GLY A 173 0.16 11.20 5.67
C GLY A 173 0.00 10.60 4.28
N HIS A 174 1.11 10.44 3.59
CA HIS A 174 1.19 9.80 2.28
C HIS A 174 1.59 8.32 2.47
N GLY A 175 2.62 7.82 1.80
CA GLY A 175 3.15 6.47 2.06
C GLY A 175 3.83 6.30 3.43
N ASP A 176 4.14 7.40 4.12
CA ASP A 176 4.76 7.42 5.44
C ASP A 176 3.89 6.86 6.58
N PHE A 177 2.57 6.80 6.41
CA PHE A 177 1.67 6.22 7.42
C PHE A 177 1.91 4.72 7.64
N PHE A 178 2.37 4.02 6.60
CA PHE A 178 2.65 2.60 6.66
C PHE A 178 3.89 2.27 7.51
N LEU A 179 4.86 3.19 7.57
CA LEU A 179 6.04 3.07 8.42
C LEU A 179 5.64 2.89 9.90
N GLU A 180 4.77 3.76 10.41
CA GLU A 180 4.31 3.70 11.81
C GLU A 180 3.51 2.43 12.08
N PHE A 181 2.69 1.99 11.12
CA PHE A 181 1.96 0.74 11.23
C PHE A 181 2.90 -0.47 11.36
N LEU A 182 3.90 -0.60 10.49
CA LEU A 182 4.89 -1.68 10.54
C LEU A 182 5.71 -1.66 11.84
N TYR A 183 6.07 -0.46 12.31
CA TYR A 183 6.75 -0.30 13.59
C TYR A 183 5.89 -0.80 14.76
N ASN A 184 4.62 -0.40 14.82
CA ASN A 184 3.70 -0.81 15.87
C ASN A 184 3.43 -2.32 15.83
N MET A 185 3.29 -2.92 14.64
CA MET A 185 3.21 -4.37 14.49
C MET A 185 4.43 -5.07 15.11
N HIS A 186 5.63 -4.57 14.82
CA HIS A 186 6.87 -5.15 15.38
C HIS A 186 6.91 -5.01 16.90
N GLN A 187 6.48 -3.87 17.48
CA GLN A 187 6.44 -3.66 18.92
C GLN A 187 5.43 -4.58 19.63
N LYS A 188 4.41 -5.02 18.91
CA LYS A 188 3.38 -5.99 19.37
C LYS A 188 3.75 -7.43 19.00
N GLU A 189 4.99 -7.68 18.58
CA GLU A 189 5.52 -9.01 18.24
C GLU A 189 4.81 -9.74 17.08
N PHE A 190 4.06 -9.01 16.25
CA PHE A 190 3.49 -9.58 15.04
C PHE A 190 4.57 -9.98 14.05
N LYS A 191 4.37 -11.12 13.39
CA LYS A 191 5.35 -11.71 12.47
C LYS A 191 5.17 -11.19 11.05
N ILE A 192 6.12 -10.36 10.62
CA ILE A 192 6.17 -9.77 9.29
C ILE A 192 7.17 -10.55 8.43
N LYS A 193 6.77 -10.91 7.20
CA LYS A 193 7.66 -11.50 6.20
C LYS A 193 7.74 -10.60 4.98
N GLU A 194 8.94 -10.33 4.51
CA GLU A 194 9.18 -9.65 3.24
C GLU A 194 9.40 -10.66 2.13
N ILE A 195 8.78 -10.43 0.95
CA ILE A 195 9.04 -11.18 -0.29
C ILE A 195 9.54 -10.22 -1.38
N PRO A 196 10.46 -10.66 -2.27
CA PRO A 196 11.08 -9.74 -3.21
C PRO A 196 10.16 -9.36 -4.37
N TYR A 197 10.24 -8.11 -4.84
CA TYR A 197 9.74 -7.67 -6.13
C TYR A 197 10.64 -6.61 -6.75
N ILE A 198 10.54 -6.44 -8.07
CA ILE A 198 11.23 -5.40 -8.80
C ILE A 198 10.24 -4.29 -9.14
N GLN A 199 10.47 -3.10 -8.59
CA GLN A 199 9.72 -1.90 -8.95
C GLN A 199 10.16 -1.45 -10.33
N LYS A 200 9.28 -1.57 -11.33
CA LYS A 200 9.56 -1.11 -12.70
C LYS A 200 9.64 0.42 -12.79
N LYS A 201 10.26 0.90 -13.85
CA LYS A 201 10.24 2.34 -14.20
C LYS A 201 8.81 2.81 -14.35
N ASP A 202 8.52 3.99 -13.80
CA ASP A 202 7.28 4.68 -14.13
C ASP A 202 7.30 5.01 -15.63
N ASP A 203 6.26 4.64 -16.37
CA ASP A 203 6.16 4.90 -17.82
C ASP A 203 6.15 6.42 -18.15
N GLU A 204 5.94 7.25 -17.17
CA GLU A 204 5.94 8.72 -17.26
C GLU A 204 7.06 9.31 -16.41
N ILE A 205 8.16 9.64 -17.04
CA ILE A 205 9.38 10.23 -16.44
C ILE A 205 9.10 11.54 -15.66
N SER A 206 7.97 12.20 -15.89
CA SER A 206 7.69 13.53 -15.34
C SER A 206 6.62 13.62 -14.26
N ASN A 207 5.81 12.61 -14.03
CA ASN A 207 4.60 12.75 -13.23
C ASN A 207 4.44 11.71 -12.12
N SER A 208 5.37 11.68 -11.16
CA SER A 208 4.96 11.19 -9.84
C SER A 208 3.87 12.14 -9.33
N LYS A 209 2.65 11.66 -9.25
CA LYS A 209 1.51 12.42 -8.70
C LYS A 209 1.80 12.94 -7.28
N SER A 210 2.64 12.22 -6.53
CA SER A 210 3.04 12.56 -5.16
C SER A 210 4.13 13.62 -5.09
N ALA A 211 5.06 13.66 -6.04
CA ALA A 211 6.21 14.58 -6.03
C ALA A 211 6.59 15.03 -7.46
N PRO A 212 5.79 15.92 -8.09
CA PRO A 212 5.95 16.31 -9.49
C PRO A 212 7.18 17.18 -9.73
N ASN A 213 7.78 17.79 -8.71
CA ASN A 213 8.97 18.62 -8.81
C ASN A 213 9.90 18.41 -7.62
N LEU A 214 11.15 18.91 -7.75
CA LEU A 214 12.20 18.73 -6.76
C LEU A 214 11.85 19.33 -5.39
N ILE A 215 11.14 20.46 -5.34
CA ILE A 215 10.74 21.13 -4.10
C ILE A 215 9.73 20.24 -3.34
N LYS A 216 8.69 19.76 -4.03
CA LYS A 216 7.71 18.84 -3.42
C LYS A 216 8.33 17.51 -3.02
N PHE A 217 9.30 17.02 -3.80
CA PHE A 217 10.05 15.80 -3.46
C PHE A 217 10.87 15.98 -2.18
N SER A 218 11.60 17.09 -2.05
CA SER A 218 12.39 17.41 -0.84
C SER A 218 11.50 17.62 0.38
N TRP A 219 10.38 18.32 0.21
CA TRP A 219 9.40 18.53 1.28
C TRP A 219 8.78 17.21 1.76
N LEU A 220 8.41 16.33 0.83
CA LEU A 220 7.88 15.00 1.17
C LEU A 220 8.95 14.16 1.90
N GLY A 221 10.20 14.21 1.44
CA GLY A 221 11.31 13.55 2.13
C GLY A 221 11.50 14.05 3.57
N PHE A 222 11.41 15.36 3.80
CA PHE A 222 11.44 15.95 5.13
C PHE A 222 10.29 15.42 6.02
N LEU A 223 9.06 15.39 5.51
CA LEU A 223 7.91 14.86 6.23
C LEU A 223 8.10 13.38 6.59
N TYR A 224 8.69 12.59 5.71
CA TYR A 224 8.99 11.19 5.99
C TYR A 224 10.02 11.02 7.11
N ILE A 225 11.08 11.84 7.12
CA ILE A 225 12.06 11.84 8.21
C ILE A 225 11.38 12.26 9.52
N LEU A 226 10.56 13.31 9.50
CA LEU A 226 9.81 13.75 10.68
C LEU A 226 8.91 12.64 11.22
N ARG A 227 8.30 11.84 10.35
CA ARG A 227 7.46 10.70 10.75
C ARG A 227 8.23 9.68 11.59
N ILE A 228 9.50 9.42 11.29
CA ILE A 228 10.32 8.49 12.10
C ILE A 228 10.37 8.95 13.56
N PHE A 229 10.62 10.24 13.78
CA PHE A 229 10.69 10.81 15.14
C PHE A 229 9.32 10.82 15.83
N VAL A 230 8.26 11.19 15.11
CA VAL A 230 6.88 11.15 15.62
C VAL A 230 6.51 9.74 16.07
N THR A 231 6.86 8.72 15.28
CA THR A 231 6.63 7.30 15.62
C THR A 231 7.31 6.91 16.94
N LEU A 232 8.55 7.35 17.16
CA LEU A 232 9.28 7.07 18.40
C LEU A 232 8.69 7.79 19.62
N ILE A 233 8.21 9.02 19.46
CA ILE A 233 7.61 9.80 20.57
C ILE A 233 6.28 9.16 20.97
N ARG A 234 5.45 8.78 20.01
CA ARG A 234 4.13 8.17 20.27
C ARG A 234 4.21 6.82 21.00
N LYS A 235 5.32 6.10 20.86
CA LYS A 235 5.54 4.86 21.61
C LYS A 235 5.63 5.09 23.12
N LYS A 236 6.04 6.28 23.56
CA LYS A 236 6.29 6.57 24.98
C LYS A 236 5.01 6.86 25.76
N ASN A 237 3.89 7.01 25.09
CA ASN A 237 2.57 7.22 25.67
C ASN A 237 1.67 6.01 25.43
#